data_d285360553720f4ccd13ab6b4338ec33
#
_entry.id   d285360553720f4ccd13ab6b4338ec33
#
_cell.length_a   1.000
_cell.length_b   1.000
_cell.length_c   1.000
_cell.angle_alpha   90.00
_cell.angle_beta   90.00
_cell.angle_gamma   90.00
#
_symmetry.space_group_name_H-M   'P 1'
#
loop_
_entity.id
_entity.type
_entity.pdbx_description
1 polymer ?
#
loop_
_entity_poly.entity_id
_entity_poly.type
_entity_poly.pdbx_seq_one_letter_code
_entity_poly.pdbx_strand_id
1 'polypeptide(L)'
;MPFETEFDAPDSDTLGGRILRAREAYGVSTAQLARRIGVKSATIAAWESDRSEPRANRLTMLAGVLGVSPAWLLHGVGSAPETDVRVDAINIAKGHLETLRRNHEAMGKSIDRLADELARLTRTG
;
A
#
# COMPACT_ATOMS: atom_id res chain seq x y z
N MET A 1 21.29 6.55 -14.72
CA MET A 1 21.04 6.95 -14.15
C MET A 1 20.14 6.86 -13.49
N PRO A 2 19.83 6.57 -12.97
CA PRO A 2 18.83 6.41 -12.38
C PRO A 2 18.43 7.20 -11.60
N PHE A 3 18.30 7.77 -11.48
CA PHE A 3 18.15 8.55 -10.92
C PHE A 3 17.16 8.92 -10.30
N GLU A 4 16.59 8.95 -10.44
CA GLU A 4 15.62 9.50 -10.18
C GLU A 4 14.77 8.99 -9.22
N THR A 5 14.65 7.83 -9.03
CA THR A 5 13.85 7.20 -8.01
C THR A 5 14.27 7.56 -6.63
N GLU A 6 15.46 8.06 -6.51
CA GLU A 6 15.94 8.46 -5.21
C GLU A 6 15.21 9.62 -4.63
N PHE A 7 14.64 10.47 -5.47
CA PHE A 7 13.96 11.64 -4.97
C PHE A 7 12.67 11.32 -4.25
N ASP A 8 12.06 10.17 -4.58
CA ASP A 8 10.79 9.81 -3.99
C ASP A 8 10.92 8.79 -2.88
N ALA A 9 12.10 8.26 -2.68
CA ALA A 9 12.32 7.25 -1.65
C ALA A 9 12.38 7.91 -0.28
N PRO A 10 11.74 7.31 0.74
CA PRO A 10 11.89 7.82 2.10
C PRO A 10 13.34 7.75 2.54
N ASP A 11 13.74 8.71 3.36
CA ASP A 11 15.09 8.75 3.89
C ASP A 11 15.22 7.70 4.98
N SER A 12 15.74 6.53 4.61
CA SER A 12 15.90 5.41 5.54
C SER A 12 17.09 5.58 6.47
N ASP A 13 17.86 6.65 6.31
CA ASP A 13 19.00 6.89 7.21
C ASP A 13 18.56 7.48 8.53
N THR A 14 17.34 8.00 8.64
CA THR A 14 16.82 8.53 9.89
C THR A 14 15.77 7.59 10.46
N LEU A 15 15.56 7.68 11.77
CA LEU A 15 14.53 6.92 12.43
C LEU A 15 13.15 7.25 11.83
N GLY A 16 12.87 8.52 11.63
CA GLY A 16 11.59 8.94 11.04
C GLY A 16 11.39 8.40 9.65
N GLY A 17 12.44 8.43 8.83
CA GLY A 17 12.38 7.89 7.49
C GLY A 17 12.13 6.39 7.49
N ARG A 18 12.75 5.68 8.45
CA ARG A 18 12.52 4.23 8.58
C ARG A 18 11.10 3.93 9.03
N ILE A 19 10.56 4.72 9.96
CA ILE A 19 9.15 4.56 10.39
C ILE A 19 8.22 4.74 9.18
N LEU A 20 8.45 5.79 8.41
CA LEU A 20 7.65 6.06 7.20
C LEU A 20 7.74 4.90 6.22
N ARG A 21 8.94 4.45 5.95
CA ARG A 21 9.15 3.33 5.03
C ARG A 21 8.45 2.07 5.49
N ALA A 22 8.54 1.76 6.77
CA ALA A 22 7.88 0.58 7.32
C ALA A 22 6.36 0.71 7.26
N ARG A 23 5.84 1.89 7.54
CA ARG A 23 4.39 2.14 7.47
C ARG A 23 3.87 1.96 6.05
N GLU A 24 4.57 2.54 5.08
CA GLU A 24 4.17 2.44 3.69
C GLU A 24 4.27 1.01 3.17
N ALA A 25 5.32 0.30 3.57
CA ALA A 25 5.48 -1.10 3.18
C ALA A 25 4.36 -1.97 3.77
N TYR A 26 3.95 -1.66 4.99
CA TYR A 26 2.87 -2.40 5.63
C TYR A 26 1.49 -2.03 5.04
N GLY A 27 1.37 -0.85 4.47
CA GLY A 27 0.15 -0.44 3.77
C GLY A 27 -0.90 0.22 4.64
N VAL A 28 -0.50 0.86 5.74
CA VAL A 28 -1.45 1.57 6.60
C VAL A 28 -1.20 3.07 6.54
N SER A 29 -2.26 3.84 6.80
CA SER A 29 -2.16 5.29 6.88
C SER A 29 -1.63 5.72 8.24
N THR A 30 -1.24 7.00 8.35
CA THR A 30 -0.82 7.55 9.63
C THR A 30 -1.95 7.45 10.66
N ALA A 31 -3.19 7.68 10.24
CA ALA A 31 -4.33 7.59 11.14
C ALA A 31 -4.55 6.16 11.64
N GLN A 32 -4.41 5.19 10.75
CA GLN A 32 -4.56 3.78 11.13
C GLN A 32 -3.46 3.34 12.08
N LEU A 33 -2.23 3.73 11.80
CA LEU A 33 -1.11 3.40 12.67
C LEU A 33 -1.28 4.06 14.03
N ALA A 34 -1.66 5.34 14.03
CA ALA A 34 -1.87 6.09 15.26
C ALA A 34 -2.90 5.41 16.17
N ARG A 35 -3.99 4.93 15.60
CA ARG A 35 -5.00 4.21 16.37
C ARG A 35 -4.45 2.93 16.98
N ARG A 36 -3.64 2.20 16.25
CA ARG A 36 -3.08 0.94 16.73
C ARG A 36 -2.07 1.16 17.86
N ILE A 37 -1.34 2.27 17.79
CA ILE A 37 -0.31 2.59 18.78
C ILE A 37 -0.91 3.35 19.98
N GLY A 38 -2.05 4.00 19.77
CA GLY A 38 -2.69 4.78 20.82
C GLY A 38 -2.15 6.19 20.93
N VAL A 39 -1.81 6.79 19.79
CA VAL A 39 -1.32 8.17 19.73
C VAL A 39 -2.11 8.93 18.67
N LYS A 40 -1.88 10.23 18.57
CA LYS A 40 -2.52 11.05 17.55
C LYS A 40 -1.78 10.91 16.21
N SER A 41 -2.52 11.10 15.12
CA SER A 41 -1.91 11.10 13.79
C SER A 41 -0.80 12.13 13.67
N ALA A 42 -0.97 13.30 14.28
CA ALA A 42 0.05 14.34 14.28
C ALA A 42 1.34 13.86 14.94
N THR A 43 1.23 12.98 15.94
CA THR A 43 2.40 12.40 16.60
C THR A 43 3.16 11.49 15.65
N ILE A 44 2.45 10.65 14.89
CA ILE A 44 3.09 9.81 13.87
C ILE A 44 3.79 10.68 12.84
N ALA A 45 3.11 11.70 12.35
CA ALA A 45 3.69 12.62 11.37
C ALA A 45 4.94 13.30 11.89
N ALA A 46 4.94 13.69 13.16
CA ALA A 46 6.12 14.32 13.78
C ALA A 46 7.29 13.33 13.85
N TRP A 47 7.02 12.08 14.20
CA TRP A 47 8.06 11.05 14.22
C TRP A 47 8.63 10.81 12.82
N GLU A 48 7.77 10.71 11.82
CA GLU A 48 8.19 10.41 10.45
C GLU A 48 9.00 11.54 9.83
N SER A 49 8.80 12.77 10.30
CA SER A 49 9.54 13.93 9.81
C SER A 49 10.72 14.30 10.71
N ASP A 50 11.04 13.47 11.69
CA ASP A 50 12.15 13.68 12.63
C ASP A 50 12.01 14.94 13.50
N ARG A 51 10.80 15.43 13.67
CA ARG A 51 10.55 16.56 14.57
C ARG A 51 10.49 16.12 16.02
N SER A 52 10.18 14.87 16.26
CA SER A 52 10.24 14.26 17.58
C SER A 52 10.54 12.78 17.43
N GLU A 53 10.86 12.12 18.53
CA GLU A 53 11.20 10.69 18.51
C GLU A 53 10.27 9.92 19.43
N PRO A 54 9.87 8.71 19.04
CA PRO A 54 9.09 7.87 19.93
C PRO A 54 9.95 7.38 21.08
N ARG A 55 9.35 7.24 22.25
CA ARG A 55 10.01 6.63 23.39
C ARG A 55 10.16 5.13 23.14
N ALA A 56 11.05 4.49 23.93
CA ALA A 56 11.39 3.09 23.72
C ALA A 56 10.18 2.16 23.66
N ASN A 57 9.20 2.37 24.54
CA ASN A 57 8.02 1.51 24.56
C ASN A 57 7.19 1.68 23.28
N ARG A 58 7.07 2.92 22.79
CA ARG A 58 6.35 3.17 21.54
C ARG A 58 7.09 2.60 20.34
N LEU A 59 8.43 2.70 20.37
CA LEU A 59 9.26 2.16 19.31
C LEU A 59 9.07 0.66 19.19
N THR A 60 9.04 -0.05 20.33
CA THR A 60 8.80 -1.49 20.35
C THR A 60 7.41 -1.82 19.81
N MET A 61 6.41 -1.03 20.16
CA MET A 61 5.06 -1.21 19.64
C MET A 61 5.01 -0.99 18.13
N LEU A 62 5.69 0.05 17.65
CA LEU A 62 5.77 0.33 16.20
C LEU A 62 6.37 -0.86 15.47
N ALA A 63 7.49 -1.37 15.96
CA ALA A 63 8.16 -2.50 15.35
C ALA A 63 7.23 -3.72 15.29
N GLY A 64 6.53 -3.99 16.37
CA GLY A 64 5.60 -5.11 16.43
C GLY A 64 4.42 -4.97 15.48
N VAL A 65 3.81 -3.79 15.44
CA VAL A 65 2.67 -3.53 14.56
C VAL A 65 3.09 -3.59 13.10
N LEU A 66 4.25 -3.01 12.78
CA LEU A 66 4.70 -2.92 11.40
C LEU A 66 5.46 -4.15 10.92
N GLY A 67 5.70 -5.11 11.81
CA GLY A 67 6.36 -6.35 11.44
C GLY A 67 7.82 -6.20 11.08
N VAL A 68 8.51 -5.25 11.70
CA VAL A 68 9.93 -5.02 11.46
C VAL A 68 10.71 -5.22 12.75
N SER A 69 12.03 -5.42 12.60
CA SER A 69 12.91 -5.57 13.74
C SER A 69 13.09 -4.22 14.44
N PRO A 70 13.02 -4.16 15.78
CA PRO A 70 13.34 -2.93 16.49
C PRO A 70 14.74 -2.42 16.20
N ALA A 71 15.71 -3.32 16.00
CA ALA A 71 17.08 -2.94 15.67
C ALA A 71 17.14 -2.24 14.31
N TRP A 72 16.40 -2.74 13.33
CA TRP A 72 16.35 -2.08 12.04
C TRP A 72 15.69 -0.70 12.16
N LEU A 73 14.58 -0.64 12.88
CA LEU A 73 13.84 0.60 13.01
C LEU A 73 14.69 1.68 13.69
N LEU A 74 15.40 1.31 14.75
CA LEU A 74 16.18 2.24 15.56
C LEU A 74 17.51 2.60 14.92
N HIS A 75 18.21 1.62 14.34
CA HIS A 75 19.60 1.79 13.89
C HIS A 75 19.81 1.50 12.40
N GLY A 76 18.82 1.01 11.70
CA GLY A 76 18.99 0.62 10.31
C GLY A 76 19.78 -0.66 10.12
N VAL A 77 19.87 -1.49 11.16
CA VAL A 77 20.66 -2.72 11.14
C VAL A 77 19.71 -3.90 10.90
N GLY A 78 20.08 -4.78 9.99
CA GLY A 78 19.29 -5.96 9.67
C GLY A 78 18.42 -5.76 8.45
N SER A 79 17.40 -6.59 8.34
CA SER A 79 16.56 -6.60 7.13
C SER A 79 15.55 -5.46 7.17
N ALA A 80 15.54 -4.67 6.12
CA ALA A 80 14.50 -3.67 5.88
C ALA A 80 13.18 -4.39 5.57
N PRO A 81 12.03 -3.69 5.72
CA PRO A 81 10.77 -4.27 5.31
C PRO A 81 10.84 -4.57 3.82
N GLU A 82 10.46 -5.78 3.47
CA GLU A 82 10.51 -6.15 2.09
C GLU A 82 9.32 -5.60 1.37
N THR A 83 9.59 -4.76 0.39
CA THR A 83 8.66 -4.60 -0.69
C THR A 83 8.95 -5.82 -1.56
N ASP A 84 8.25 -6.88 -1.30
CA ASP A 84 8.44 -8.05 -2.14
C ASP A 84 7.89 -7.71 -3.51
N VAL A 85 8.79 -7.48 -4.45
CA VAL A 85 8.45 -7.13 -5.82
C VAL A 85 7.46 -8.15 -6.39
N ARG A 86 7.60 -9.38 -5.97
CA ARG A 86 6.71 -10.45 -6.40
C ARG A 86 5.30 -10.25 -5.86
N VAL A 87 5.16 -9.85 -4.59
CA VAL A 87 3.85 -9.57 -3.99
C VAL A 87 3.20 -8.39 -4.70
N ASP A 88 3.98 -7.34 -4.98
CA ASP A 88 3.47 -6.18 -5.71
C ASP A 88 3.02 -6.57 -7.10
N ALA A 89 3.79 -7.38 -7.81
CA ALA A 89 3.44 -7.84 -9.14
C ALA A 89 2.15 -8.68 -9.10
N ILE A 90 1.99 -9.51 -8.09
CA ILE A 90 0.78 -10.31 -7.91
C ILE A 90 -0.42 -9.40 -7.68
N ASN A 91 -0.27 -8.39 -6.83
CA ASN A 91 -1.36 -7.47 -6.52
C ASN A 91 -1.78 -6.65 -7.74
N ILE A 92 -0.82 -6.21 -8.54
CA ILE A 92 -1.10 -5.51 -9.79
C ILE A 92 -1.84 -6.43 -10.74
N ALA A 93 -1.38 -7.66 -10.89
CA ALA A 93 -2.03 -8.63 -11.76
C ALA A 93 -3.46 -8.94 -11.32
N LYS A 94 -3.68 -9.06 -10.00
CA LYS A 94 -5.03 -9.26 -9.47
C LYS A 94 -5.95 -8.09 -9.81
N GLY A 95 -5.44 -6.87 -9.73
CA GLY A 95 -6.21 -5.67 -10.09
C GLY A 95 -6.59 -5.68 -11.55
N HIS A 96 -5.65 -6.03 -12.42
CA HIS A 96 -5.92 -6.13 -13.86
C HIS A 96 -6.94 -7.23 -14.15
N LEU A 97 -6.82 -8.36 -13.49
CA LEU A 97 -7.75 -9.46 -13.67
C LEU A 97 -9.18 -9.03 -13.29
N GLU A 98 -9.30 -8.33 -12.18
CA GLU A 98 -10.61 -7.86 -11.72
C GLU A 98 -11.23 -6.88 -12.71
N THR A 99 -10.43 -5.97 -13.26
CA THR A 99 -10.88 -5.04 -14.28
C THR A 99 -11.34 -5.78 -15.54
N LEU A 100 -10.57 -6.76 -15.97
CA LEU A 100 -10.91 -7.55 -17.14
C LEU A 100 -12.19 -8.35 -16.95
N ARG A 101 -12.39 -8.88 -15.75
CA ARG A 101 -13.64 -9.59 -15.42
C ARG A 101 -14.85 -8.67 -15.51
N ARG A 102 -14.73 -7.47 -14.98
CA ARG A 102 -15.82 -6.48 -15.05
C ARG A 102 -16.10 -6.10 -16.50
N ASN A 103 -15.07 -5.90 -17.30
CA ASN A 103 -15.24 -5.58 -18.71
C ASN A 103 -15.86 -6.72 -19.49
N HIS A 104 -15.45 -7.94 -19.19
CA HIS A 104 -16.01 -9.13 -19.81
C HIS A 104 -17.49 -9.27 -19.49
N GLU A 105 -17.87 -9.05 -18.23
CA GLU A 105 -19.27 -9.13 -17.82
C GLU A 105 -20.11 -8.05 -18.50
N ALA A 106 -19.59 -6.82 -18.58
CA ALA A 106 -20.29 -5.73 -19.25
C ALA A 106 -20.44 -6.04 -20.75
N MET A 107 -19.41 -6.60 -21.37
CA MET A 107 -19.47 -6.98 -22.77
C MET A 107 -20.53 -8.07 -23.00
N GLY A 108 -20.59 -9.06 -22.09
CA GLY A 108 -21.60 -10.09 -22.18
C GLY A 108 -23.02 -9.54 -22.15
N LYS A 109 -23.26 -8.59 -21.28
CA LYS A 109 -24.57 -7.92 -21.22
C LYS A 109 -24.88 -7.17 -22.50
N SER A 110 -23.89 -6.52 -23.08
CA SER A 110 -24.08 -5.80 -24.35
C SER A 110 -24.40 -6.77 -25.49
N ILE A 111 -23.70 -7.91 -25.53
CA ILE A 111 -23.96 -8.95 -26.52
C ILE A 111 -25.39 -9.46 -26.39
N ASP A 112 -25.84 -9.72 -25.16
CA ASP A 112 -27.18 -10.21 -24.91
C ASP A 112 -28.23 -9.21 -25.38
N ARG A 113 -28.01 -7.93 -25.11
CA ARG A 113 -28.93 -6.88 -25.55
C ARG A 113 -29.03 -6.81 -27.07
N LEU A 114 -27.87 -6.89 -27.75
CA LEU A 114 -27.84 -6.88 -29.22
C LEU A 114 -28.52 -8.11 -29.79
N ALA A 115 -28.29 -9.26 -29.19
CA ALA A 115 -28.93 -10.51 -29.62
C ALA A 115 -30.46 -10.40 -29.51
N ASP A 116 -30.94 -9.85 -28.40
CA ASP A 116 -32.39 -9.65 -28.20
C ASP A 116 -32.94 -8.66 -29.20
N GLU A 117 -32.21 -7.59 -29.48
CA GLU A 117 -32.61 -6.58 -30.45
C GLU A 117 -32.73 -7.20 -31.85
N LEU A 118 -31.73 -7.97 -32.25
CA LEU A 118 -31.75 -8.65 -33.54
C LEU A 118 -32.90 -9.65 -33.65
N ALA A 119 -33.11 -10.41 -32.58
CA ALA A 119 -34.23 -11.37 -32.56
C ALA A 119 -35.55 -10.63 -32.73
N ARG A 120 -35.72 -9.50 -32.08
CA ARG A 120 -36.93 -8.71 -32.19
C ARG A 120 -37.10 -8.17 -33.59
N LEU A 121 -36.04 -7.64 -34.18
CA LEU A 121 -36.09 -7.07 -35.53
C LEU A 121 -36.38 -8.14 -36.59
N THR A 122 -35.80 -9.31 -36.43
CA THR A 122 -35.98 -10.38 -37.41
C THR A 122 -37.39 -10.99 -37.31
N ARG A 123 -37.99 -10.97 -36.12
CA ARG A 123 -39.36 -11.48 -35.96
C ARG A 123 -40.42 -10.56 -36.61
N THR A 124 -40.14 -9.28 -36.69
CA THR A 124 -41.10 -8.35 -37.23
C THR A 124 -40.95 -8.16 -38.74
N GLY A 125 -39.95 -8.75 -39.31
CA GLY A 125 -39.71 -8.67 -40.77
C GLY A 125 -40.40 -9.77 -41.58
#